data_d2f25a3620a7de225302e0fbf782afd8
#
_entry.id   d2f25a3620a7de225302e0fbf782afd8
#
_cell.length_a   1.000
_cell.length_b   1.000
_cell.length_c   1.000
_cell.angle_alpha   90.00
_cell.angle_beta   90.00
_cell.angle_gamma   90.00
#
_symmetry.space_group_name_H-M   'P 1'
#
loop_
_entity.id
_entity.type
_entity.pdbx_description
1 polymer ?
#
loop_
_entity_poly.entity_id
_entity_poly.type
_entity_poly.pdbx_seq_one_letter_code
_entity_poly.pdbx_strand_id
1 'polypeptide(L)'
;MALPQLPAPVPLPIPRPVAVPAVPRARIDNEPDSDPFLLIPTHSGPGISRQSLTRVAGWLAWGSLALALILPLLILGVSERWWVSAALVYLPRQPWLIPPLLAVLATALWNRQALALAAVALVGTAGPVMGLSLGNFPGGLFAADVPATTPGSIRVVSANVQAFKPDFPAMFAEIGRLSPDVVVFQEAFGDHRLVADLFAGWHVLREEEYLVASRWPVEKLGLCESATFDRNCAYAARVKHPQGDFAVGNIHFATARFGLQRLSPRAILTGVGPEELSEHITRREAEALATRTWLEELRRDLPLLAVGDFNMPVESNILESAFGDLHNAFTEAGLGYGYTAPNKTRTWPMHTPWSRVDHVLVSDEWTIHAAGTGAANGSDHKLVWATVGLPTAP
;
A
#
# COMPACT_ATOMS: atom_id res chain seq x y z
N MET A 1 -19.75 -36.51 -39.39
CA MET A 1 -20.85 -36.94 -38.54
C MET A 1 -21.60 -35.69 -38.10
N ALA A 2 -22.70 -35.38 -38.76
CA ALA A 2 -23.46 -34.13 -38.59
C ALA A 2 -24.47 -34.33 -37.45
N LEU A 3 -24.57 -33.38 -36.53
CA LEU A 3 -25.55 -33.37 -35.45
C LEU A 3 -26.94 -33.03 -36.00
N PRO A 4 -28.03 -33.64 -35.53
CA PRO A 4 -29.39 -33.37 -35.98
C PRO A 4 -29.88 -32.02 -35.47
N GLN A 5 -30.52 -31.26 -36.38
CA GLN A 5 -31.19 -29.99 -36.08
C GLN A 5 -32.49 -30.26 -35.32
N LEU A 6 -32.71 -29.52 -34.25
CA LEU A 6 -33.95 -29.50 -33.48
C LEU A 6 -35.06 -28.76 -34.27
N PRO A 7 -36.30 -29.20 -34.22
CA PRO A 7 -37.41 -28.54 -34.90
C PRO A 7 -37.80 -27.21 -34.22
N ALA A 8 -38.27 -26.27 -35.04
CA ALA A 8 -38.70 -24.95 -34.60
C ALA A 8 -39.98 -25.02 -33.70
N PRO A 9 -40.09 -24.13 -32.70
CA PRO A 9 -41.28 -24.12 -31.82
C PRO A 9 -42.54 -23.65 -32.54
N VAL A 10 -43.60 -24.40 -32.27
CA VAL A 10 -44.96 -24.11 -32.78
C VAL A 10 -45.55 -22.91 -32.00
N PRO A 11 -46.13 -21.89 -32.68
CA PRO A 11 -46.73 -20.76 -31.98
C PRO A 11 -48.04 -21.15 -31.30
N LEU A 12 -48.17 -20.73 -30.03
CA LEU A 12 -49.42 -20.91 -29.25
C LEU A 12 -50.51 -19.95 -29.73
N PRO A 13 -51.77 -20.38 -29.73
CA PRO A 13 -52.90 -19.54 -30.18
C PRO A 13 -53.18 -18.39 -29.19
N ILE A 14 -53.40 -17.19 -29.74
CA ILE A 14 -53.76 -15.99 -28.99
C ILE A 14 -55.23 -16.12 -28.52
N PRO A 15 -55.51 -15.97 -27.20
CA PRO A 15 -56.89 -15.99 -26.71
C PRO A 15 -57.68 -14.76 -27.20
N ARG A 16 -58.90 -14.98 -27.67
CA ARG A 16 -59.82 -13.91 -28.08
C ARG A 16 -60.28 -13.12 -26.85
N PRO A 17 -60.49 -11.80 -26.98
CA PRO A 17 -61.04 -11.00 -25.90
C PRO A 17 -62.47 -11.37 -25.58
N VAL A 18 -62.76 -11.61 -24.30
CA VAL A 18 -64.10 -11.83 -23.77
C VAL A 18 -64.81 -10.49 -23.65
N ALA A 19 -65.99 -10.39 -24.27
CA ALA A 19 -66.81 -9.20 -24.15
C ALA A 19 -67.29 -9.02 -22.71
N VAL A 20 -67.02 -7.88 -22.10
CA VAL A 20 -67.53 -7.48 -20.79
C VAL A 20 -68.95 -6.91 -20.98
N PRO A 21 -70.00 -7.40 -20.28
CA PRO A 21 -71.32 -6.83 -20.38
C PRO A 21 -71.36 -5.41 -19.77
N ALA A 22 -72.09 -4.51 -20.45
CA ALA A 22 -72.31 -3.13 -20.04
C ALA A 22 -73.12 -3.07 -18.72
N VAL A 23 -72.53 -2.42 -17.71
CA VAL A 23 -73.17 -2.11 -16.43
C VAL A 23 -74.12 -0.90 -16.65
N PRO A 24 -75.38 -0.95 -16.21
CA PRO A 24 -76.26 0.20 -16.28
C PRO A 24 -75.75 1.36 -15.40
N ARG A 25 -75.75 2.58 -15.98
CA ARG A 25 -75.47 3.80 -15.22
C ARG A 25 -76.64 4.09 -14.28
N ALA A 26 -76.40 3.91 -12.97
CA ALA A 26 -77.31 4.47 -11.95
C ALA A 26 -77.07 5.98 -11.86
N ARG A 27 -78.16 6.71 -11.79
CA ARG A 27 -78.23 8.16 -11.58
C ARG A 27 -77.77 8.41 -10.12
N ILE A 28 -76.66 9.14 -9.90
CA ILE A 28 -76.23 9.51 -8.58
C ILE A 28 -76.88 10.87 -8.28
N ASP A 29 -77.80 10.88 -7.36
CA ASP A 29 -78.29 12.11 -6.73
C ASP A 29 -77.24 12.61 -5.77
N ASN A 30 -76.91 13.93 -5.90
CA ASN A 30 -75.97 14.59 -5.08
C ASN A 30 -76.51 14.76 -3.64
N GLU A 31 -76.04 13.99 -2.71
CA GLU A 31 -75.98 14.35 -1.29
C GLU A 31 -74.53 14.25 -0.80
N PRO A 32 -74.03 15.21 -0.02
CA PRO A 32 -72.67 15.14 0.52
C PRO A 32 -72.66 14.25 1.77
N ASP A 33 -72.53 12.92 1.56
CA ASP A 33 -72.21 12.02 2.65
C ASP A 33 -70.71 12.19 3.00
N SER A 34 -70.50 12.84 4.12
CA SER A 34 -69.21 12.90 4.79
C SER A 34 -68.89 11.52 5.36
N ASP A 35 -68.10 10.75 4.61
CA ASP A 35 -67.58 9.46 5.01
C ASP A 35 -66.49 9.68 6.09
N PRO A 36 -66.71 9.29 7.36
CA PRO A 36 -65.76 9.56 8.46
C PRO A 36 -64.55 8.62 8.47
N PHE A 37 -64.41 7.74 7.49
CA PHE A 37 -63.38 6.68 7.48
C PHE A 37 -62.20 6.90 6.51
N LEU A 38 -62.08 8.05 5.82
CA LEU A 38 -60.96 8.32 4.90
C LEU A 38 -60.10 9.51 5.34
N LEU A 39 -59.91 9.69 6.63
CA LEU A 39 -58.74 10.42 7.14
C LEU A 39 -57.60 9.40 7.42
N ILE A 40 -57.00 8.88 6.36
CA ILE A 40 -55.63 8.39 6.49
C ILE A 40 -54.80 9.64 6.79
N PRO A 41 -54.29 9.82 8.01
CA PRO A 41 -53.39 10.92 8.25
C PRO A 41 -52.15 10.61 7.41
N THR A 42 -51.95 11.35 6.33
CA THR A 42 -50.62 11.45 5.71
C THR A 42 -49.71 12.09 6.77
N HIS A 43 -49.22 11.26 7.68
CA HIS A 43 -48.06 11.62 8.48
C HIS A 43 -46.91 11.77 7.51
N SER A 44 -46.80 12.91 6.85
CA SER A 44 -45.54 13.41 6.37
C SER A 44 -44.73 13.63 7.65
N GLY A 45 -44.01 12.59 8.05
CA GLY A 45 -42.99 12.73 9.10
C GLY A 45 -42.14 13.96 8.76
N PRO A 46 -41.54 14.64 9.74
CA PRO A 46 -40.81 15.87 9.48
C PRO A 46 -39.75 15.61 8.44
N GLY A 47 -40.04 15.96 7.19
CA GLY A 47 -39.08 15.87 6.09
C GLY A 47 -37.85 16.67 6.47
N ILE A 48 -36.64 16.09 6.29
CA ILE A 48 -35.38 16.75 6.60
C ILE A 48 -35.36 18.08 5.82
N SER A 49 -35.32 19.22 6.51
CA SER A 49 -35.35 20.53 5.87
C SER A 49 -34.06 20.77 5.06
N ARG A 50 -34.16 21.49 3.95
CA ARG A 50 -32.97 21.88 3.15
C ARG A 50 -31.94 22.61 4.01
N GLN A 51 -32.39 23.42 4.97
CA GLN A 51 -31.52 24.13 5.90
C GLN A 51 -30.72 23.18 6.82
N SER A 52 -31.36 22.08 7.28
CA SER A 52 -30.69 21.03 8.05
C SER A 52 -29.61 20.34 7.20
N LEU A 53 -29.91 19.99 5.96
CA LEU A 53 -28.95 19.39 5.01
C LEU A 53 -27.75 20.33 4.76
N THR A 54 -27.99 21.63 4.57
CA THR A 54 -26.91 22.63 4.41
C THR A 54 -26.00 22.69 5.63
N ARG A 55 -26.57 22.64 6.84
CA ARG A 55 -25.78 22.63 8.09
C ARG A 55 -24.97 21.35 8.24
N VAL A 56 -25.59 20.19 8.00
CA VAL A 56 -24.90 18.88 8.08
C VAL A 56 -23.75 18.82 7.06
N ALA A 57 -23.96 19.26 5.83
CA ALA A 57 -22.90 19.33 4.81
C ALA A 57 -21.73 20.23 5.28
N GLY A 58 -22.03 21.38 5.92
CA GLY A 58 -21.01 22.24 6.50
C GLY A 58 -20.22 21.57 7.63
N TRP A 59 -20.90 20.89 8.55
CA TRP A 59 -20.23 20.15 9.63
C TRP A 59 -19.36 18.98 9.13
N LEU A 60 -19.84 18.27 8.08
CA LEU A 60 -19.04 17.24 7.42
C LEU A 60 -17.75 17.80 6.81
N ALA A 61 -17.84 18.98 6.16
CA ALA A 61 -16.67 19.62 5.57
C ALA A 61 -15.65 20.04 6.65
N TRP A 62 -16.09 20.68 7.74
CA TRP A 62 -15.21 21.07 8.84
C TRP A 62 -14.63 19.87 9.58
N GLY A 63 -15.44 18.84 9.85
CA GLY A 63 -14.97 17.58 10.49
C GLY A 63 -13.94 16.87 9.60
N SER A 64 -14.16 16.82 8.29
CA SER A 64 -13.20 16.24 7.34
C SER A 64 -11.89 17.03 7.29
N LEU A 65 -11.95 18.36 7.32
CA LEU A 65 -10.75 19.19 7.38
C LEU A 65 -9.98 18.97 8.69
N ALA A 66 -10.68 18.90 9.82
CA ALA A 66 -10.05 18.60 11.11
C ALA A 66 -9.33 17.25 11.07
N LEU A 67 -9.96 16.20 10.51
CA LEU A 67 -9.33 14.90 10.32
C LEU A 67 -8.11 14.98 9.40
N ALA A 68 -8.21 15.71 8.27
CA ALA A 68 -7.09 15.89 7.34
C ALA A 68 -5.89 16.63 7.94
N LEU A 69 -6.08 17.38 9.02
CA LEU A 69 -5.01 18.04 9.78
C LEU A 69 -4.49 17.19 10.94
N ILE A 70 -5.39 16.54 11.67
CA ILE A 70 -5.03 15.75 12.88
C ILE A 70 -4.31 14.46 12.49
N LEU A 71 -4.80 13.74 11.46
CA LEU A 71 -4.22 12.46 11.08
C LEU A 71 -2.73 12.55 10.70
N PRO A 72 -2.27 13.50 9.86
CA PRO A 72 -0.85 13.65 9.58
C PRO A 72 -0.02 13.97 10.82
N LEU A 73 -0.55 14.80 11.73
CA LEU A 73 0.14 15.11 13.00
C LEU A 73 0.33 13.86 13.86
N LEU A 74 -0.67 12.97 13.91
CA LEU A 74 -0.57 11.72 14.63
C LEU A 74 0.36 10.74 13.93
N ILE A 75 0.26 10.60 12.60
CA ILE A 75 1.03 9.62 11.81
C ILE A 75 2.50 10.03 11.72
N LEU A 76 2.80 11.29 11.38
CA LEU A 76 4.17 11.78 11.16
C LEU A 76 4.81 12.37 12.41
N GLY A 77 4.03 13.08 13.25
CA GLY A 77 4.57 13.77 14.42
C GLY A 77 4.66 12.90 15.66
N VAL A 78 3.65 12.06 15.91
CA VAL A 78 3.61 11.15 17.08
C VAL A 78 4.09 9.76 16.69
N SER A 79 3.64 9.24 15.56
CA SER A 79 4.03 7.96 14.99
C SER A 79 3.94 6.82 16.02
N GLU A 80 4.98 6.01 16.18
CA GLU A 80 5.03 4.87 17.11
C GLU A 80 5.21 5.25 18.59
N ARG A 81 5.38 6.53 18.93
CA ARG A 81 5.55 6.98 20.32
C ARG A 81 4.28 6.79 21.17
N TRP A 82 3.14 6.60 20.55
CA TRP A 82 1.87 6.32 21.21
C TRP A 82 1.13 5.22 20.47
N TRP A 83 0.58 4.25 21.20
CA TRP A 83 -0.05 3.05 20.62
C TRP A 83 -1.18 3.36 19.62
N VAL A 84 -1.95 4.45 19.81
CA VAL A 84 -3.03 4.84 18.88
C VAL A 84 -2.45 5.32 17.57
N SER A 85 -1.47 6.21 17.59
CA SER A 85 -0.80 6.68 16.38
C SER A 85 0.01 5.57 15.71
N ALA A 86 0.64 4.67 16.49
CA ALA A 86 1.27 3.47 15.96
C ALA A 86 0.28 2.61 15.16
N ALA A 87 -0.92 2.39 15.69
CA ALA A 87 -1.96 1.69 14.94
C ALA A 87 -2.33 2.43 13.63
N LEU A 88 -2.42 3.77 13.64
CA LEU A 88 -2.69 4.57 12.44
C LEU A 88 -1.56 4.48 11.39
N VAL A 89 -0.30 4.35 11.81
CA VAL A 89 0.85 4.18 10.90
C VAL A 89 0.75 2.89 10.11
N TYR A 90 0.35 1.78 10.73
CA TYR A 90 0.37 0.44 10.13
C TYR A 90 -0.98 -0.04 9.58
N LEU A 91 -2.10 0.52 10.01
CA LEU A 91 -3.44 0.11 9.56
C LEU A 91 -3.80 0.75 8.20
N PRO A 92 -4.78 0.16 7.47
CA PRO A 92 -5.26 0.72 6.22
C PRO A 92 -5.72 2.16 6.36
N ARG A 93 -5.23 3.05 5.50
CA ARG A 93 -5.57 4.49 5.51
C ARG A 93 -6.71 4.83 4.55
N GLN A 94 -7.04 3.95 3.60
CA GLN A 94 -8.10 4.17 2.61
C GLN A 94 -9.46 4.54 3.21
N PRO A 95 -9.90 3.98 4.37
CA PRO A 95 -11.15 4.38 5.00
C PRO A 95 -11.23 5.87 5.37
N TRP A 96 -10.08 6.53 5.60
CA TRP A 96 -10.04 7.96 5.91
C TRP A 96 -10.43 8.87 4.74
N LEU A 97 -10.49 8.32 3.51
CA LEU A 97 -11.01 9.05 2.34
C LEU A 97 -12.55 9.17 2.36
N ILE A 98 -13.26 8.30 3.09
CA ILE A 98 -14.73 8.27 3.11
C ILE A 98 -15.33 9.59 3.62
N PRO A 99 -14.92 10.13 4.80
CA PRO A 99 -15.49 11.39 5.30
C PRO A 99 -15.34 12.56 4.32
N PRO A 100 -14.17 12.87 3.76
CA PRO A 100 -14.04 14.00 2.83
C PRO A 100 -14.72 13.76 1.49
N LEU A 101 -14.82 12.52 0.98
CA LEU A 101 -15.61 12.20 -0.21
C LEU A 101 -17.10 12.47 0.02
N LEU A 102 -17.64 12.05 1.16
CA LEU A 102 -19.02 12.35 1.56
C LEU A 102 -19.23 13.85 1.75
N ALA A 103 -18.24 14.55 2.33
CA ALA A 103 -18.31 16.00 2.50
C ALA A 103 -18.36 16.73 1.15
N VAL A 104 -17.53 16.34 0.17
CA VAL A 104 -17.56 16.91 -1.20
C VAL A 104 -18.93 16.69 -1.83
N LEU A 105 -19.47 15.48 -1.77
CA LEU A 105 -20.78 15.15 -2.32
C LEU A 105 -21.88 15.97 -1.64
N ALA A 106 -21.92 15.99 -0.31
CA ALA A 106 -22.93 16.72 0.45
C ALA A 106 -22.85 18.23 0.21
N THR A 107 -21.64 18.80 0.17
CA THR A 107 -21.47 20.24 -0.08
C THR A 107 -21.82 20.62 -1.51
N ALA A 108 -21.54 19.81 -2.49
CA ALA A 108 -21.92 20.05 -3.87
C ALA A 108 -23.45 20.08 -4.05
N LEU A 109 -24.19 19.27 -3.31
CA LEU A 109 -25.64 19.19 -3.37
C LEU A 109 -26.35 20.24 -2.54
N TRP A 110 -25.86 20.53 -1.34
CA TRP A 110 -26.61 21.32 -0.34
C TRP A 110 -25.89 22.55 0.20
N ASN A 111 -24.54 22.67 0.06
CA ASN A 111 -23.78 23.79 0.62
C ASN A 111 -22.54 24.14 -0.23
N ARG A 112 -22.78 24.73 -1.41
CA ARG A 112 -21.69 25.07 -2.34
C ARG A 112 -20.63 26.02 -1.77
N GLN A 113 -20.98 26.81 -0.75
CA GLN A 113 -20.02 27.70 -0.08
C GLN A 113 -18.94 26.93 0.69
N ALA A 114 -19.27 25.73 1.22
CA ALA A 114 -18.33 24.88 1.90
C ALA A 114 -17.62 23.85 0.98
N LEU A 115 -17.92 23.87 -0.34
CA LEU A 115 -17.33 22.89 -1.28
C LEU A 115 -15.80 23.00 -1.36
N ALA A 116 -15.27 24.22 -1.40
CA ALA A 116 -13.82 24.42 -1.42
C ALA A 116 -13.14 23.85 -0.16
N LEU A 117 -13.78 23.98 1.01
CA LEU A 117 -13.29 23.43 2.26
C LEU A 117 -13.26 21.89 2.21
N ALA A 118 -14.33 21.27 1.72
CA ALA A 118 -14.40 19.80 1.55
C ALA A 118 -13.37 19.30 0.53
N ALA A 119 -13.13 20.04 -0.55
CA ALA A 119 -12.11 19.69 -1.55
C ALA A 119 -10.70 19.77 -0.96
N VAL A 120 -10.39 20.80 -0.16
CA VAL A 120 -9.10 20.91 0.56
C VAL A 120 -8.94 19.75 1.53
N ALA A 121 -9.99 19.36 2.27
CA ALA A 121 -9.94 18.19 3.15
C ALA A 121 -9.66 16.88 2.38
N LEU A 122 -10.28 16.71 1.21
CA LEU A 122 -10.05 15.55 0.34
C LEU A 122 -8.59 15.50 -0.16
N VAL A 123 -8.07 16.63 -0.65
CA VAL A 123 -6.67 16.72 -1.10
C VAL A 123 -5.71 16.50 0.06
N GLY A 124 -5.95 17.08 1.24
CA GLY A 124 -5.14 16.85 2.44
C GLY A 124 -5.16 15.40 2.91
N THR A 125 -6.28 14.70 2.74
CA THR A 125 -6.36 13.27 3.06
C THR A 125 -5.68 12.43 1.98
N ALA A 126 -5.97 12.66 0.70
CA ALA A 126 -5.40 11.89 -0.41
C ALA A 126 -3.89 12.11 -0.57
N GLY A 127 -3.35 13.25 -0.18
CA GLY A 127 -1.91 13.55 -0.18
C GLY A 127 -1.23 13.07 1.11
N PRO A 128 -1.11 13.93 2.13
CA PRO A 128 -0.31 13.65 3.33
C PRO A 128 -0.75 12.43 4.15
N VAL A 129 -2.08 12.20 4.33
CA VAL A 129 -2.56 11.06 5.12
C VAL A 129 -2.30 9.75 4.40
N MET A 130 -2.48 9.73 3.08
CA MET A 130 -2.25 8.53 2.27
C MET A 130 -0.79 8.34 1.87
N GLY A 131 0.11 9.29 2.13
CA GLY A 131 1.53 9.19 1.81
C GLY A 131 1.83 9.29 0.31
N LEU A 132 1.15 10.22 -0.40
CA LEU A 132 1.38 10.45 -1.83
C LEU A 132 2.79 11.02 -2.06
N SER A 133 3.59 10.32 -2.85
CA SER A 133 4.86 10.83 -3.37
C SER A 133 4.65 11.47 -4.75
N LEU A 134 5.23 12.65 -4.93
CA LEU A 134 5.28 13.41 -6.18
C LEU A 134 6.74 13.57 -6.64
N GLY A 135 7.57 12.57 -6.40
CA GLY A 135 8.98 12.59 -6.77
C GLY A 135 9.20 12.83 -8.27
N ASN A 136 10.44 13.13 -8.63
CA ASN A 136 10.85 13.42 -10.01
C ASN A 136 10.83 12.15 -10.87
N PHE A 137 9.64 11.64 -11.16
CA PHE A 137 9.50 10.49 -12.05
C PHE A 137 9.83 10.89 -13.50
N PRO A 138 10.92 10.38 -14.09
CA PRO A 138 11.42 10.86 -15.39
C PRO A 138 10.49 10.60 -16.57
N GLY A 139 9.51 9.71 -16.40
CA GLY A 139 8.50 9.39 -17.43
C GLY A 139 7.24 10.25 -17.37
N GLY A 140 7.09 11.12 -16.36
CA GLY A 140 5.86 11.87 -16.11
C GLY A 140 4.70 11.00 -15.61
N LEU A 141 3.59 11.65 -15.26
CA LEU A 141 2.39 11.05 -14.66
C LEU A 141 1.75 9.88 -15.44
N PHE A 142 2.07 9.72 -16.71
CA PHE A 142 1.44 8.75 -17.61
C PHE A 142 2.42 7.81 -18.31
N ALA A 143 3.71 7.79 -17.90
CA ALA A 143 4.67 6.87 -18.48
C ALA A 143 4.39 5.44 -17.99
N ALA A 144 4.00 4.58 -18.91
CA ALA A 144 3.81 3.16 -18.66
C ALA A 144 5.12 2.37 -18.66
N ASP A 145 6.19 2.95 -19.20
CA ASP A 145 7.46 2.26 -19.41
C ASP A 145 8.47 2.62 -18.32
N VAL A 146 9.17 1.59 -17.85
CA VAL A 146 10.33 1.76 -16.95
C VAL A 146 11.43 2.48 -17.73
N PRO A 147 11.94 3.63 -17.24
CA PRO A 147 13.00 4.35 -17.95
C PRO A 147 14.21 3.46 -18.21
N ALA A 148 14.81 3.59 -19.38
CA ALA A 148 16.07 2.91 -19.67
C ALA A 148 17.16 3.35 -18.68
N THR A 149 18.08 2.43 -18.33
CA THR A 149 19.26 2.80 -17.54
C THR A 149 20.17 3.69 -18.38
N THR A 150 20.65 4.76 -17.77
CA THR A 150 21.66 5.64 -18.39
C THR A 150 23.06 5.06 -18.18
N PRO A 151 24.04 5.33 -19.08
CA PRO A 151 25.41 4.95 -18.82
C PRO A 151 25.89 5.47 -17.44
N GLY A 152 26.53 4.60 -16.65
CA GLY A 152 26.97 4.94 -15.29
C GLY A 152 25.88 4.83 -14.23
N SER A 153 24.74 4.19 -14.53
CA SER A 153 23.71 3.87 -13.53
C SER A 153 23.48 2.36 -13.46
N ILE A 154 22.97 1.91 -12.32
CA ILE A 154 22.57 0.53 -12.07
C ILE A 154 21.10 0.47 -11.66
N ARG A 155 20.46 -0.65 -11.95
CA ARG A 155 19.11 -0.93 -11.45
C ARG A 155 19.13 -2.00 -10.40
N VAL A 156 18.53 -1.66 -9.25
CA VAL A 156 18.36 -2.55 -8.11
C VAL A 156 16.92 -2.98 -8.00
N VAL A 157 16.66 -4.27 -7.75
CA VAL A 157 15.32 -4.82 -7.49
C VAL A 157 15.35 -5.55 -6.15
N SER A 158 14.32 -5.34 -5.34
CA SER A 158 14.08 -6.10 -4.11
C SER A 158 12.70 -6.74 -4.15
N ALA A 159 12.62 -7.98 -3.64
CA ALA A 159 11.36 -8.68 -3.49
C ALA A 159 11.36 -9.62 -2.29
N ASN A 160 10.38 -9.48 -1.39
CA ASN A 160 10.03 -10.54 -0.47
C ASN A 160 9.29 -11.65 -1.25
N VAL A 161 9.91 -12.82 -1.35
CA VAL A 161 9.43 -13.91 -2.21
C VAL A 161 8.59 -14.95 -1.49
N GLN A 162 8.24 -14.71 -0.24
CA GLN A 162 7.32 -15.53 0.56
C GLN A 162 7.58 -17.03 0.43
N ALA A 163 8.84 -17.46 0.59
CA ALA A 163 9.30 -18.84 0.42
C ALA A 163 8.89 -19.44 -0.94
N PHE A 164 8.90 -18.64 -2.00
CA PHE A 164 8.54 -19.02 -3.37
C PHE A 164 7.15 -19.64 -3.54
N LYS A 165 6.20 -19.32 -2.64
CA LYS A 165 4.83 -19.83 -2.69
C LYS A 165 3.94 -19.18 -3.76
N PRO A 166 4.13 -17.90 -4.13
CA PRO A 166 3.28 -17.21 -5.11
C PRO A 166 3.55 -17.65 -6.56
N ASP A 167 2.91 -16.95 -7.50
CA ASP A 167 3.12 -17.13 -8.94
C ASP A 167 4.51 -16.62 -9.36
N PHE A 168 5.51 -17.42 -9.09
CA PHE A 168 6.91 -17.12 -9.30
C PHE A 168 7.27 -16.82 -10.76
N PRO A 169 6.71 -17.52 -11.77
CA PRO A 169 6.96 -17.18 -13.17
C PRO A 169 6.56 -15.74 -13.53
N ALA A 170 5.45 -15.23 -12.98
CA ALA A 170 5.03 -13.85 -13.23
C ALA A 170 6.00 -12.83 -12.61
N MET A 171 6.46 -13.06 -11.38
CA MET A 171 7.47 -12.23 -10.72
C MET A 171 8.79 -12.26 -11.50
N PHE A 172 9.23 -13.42 -11.96
CA PHE A 172 10.47 -13.55 -12.74
C PHE A 172 10.38 -12.84 -14.08
N ALA A 173 9.25 -12.98 -14.79
CA ALA A 173 9.03 -12.24 -16.02
C ALA A 173 9.05 -10.71 -15.77
N GLU A 174 8.56 -10.25 -14.65
CA GLU A 174 8.60 -8.85 -14.26
C GLU A 174 10.03 -8.39 -13.94
N ILE A 175 10.80 -9.15 -13.16
CA ILE A 175 12.21 -8.88 -12.88
C ILE A 175 13.01 -8.84 -14.20
N GLY A 176 12.76 -9.80 -15.12
CA GLY A 176 13.40 -9.81 -16.44
C GLY A 176 13.11 -8.56 -17.28
N ARG A 177 11.86 -8.06 -17.25
CA ARG A 177 11.49 -6.81 -17.95
C ARG A 177 12.17 -5.58 -17.35
N LEU A 178 12.39 -5.57 -16.05
CA LEU A 178 13.11 -4.50 -15.36
C LEU A 178 14.60 -4.49 -15.74
N SER A 179 15.14 -5.59 -16.26
CA SER A 179 16.56 -5.73 -16.62
C SER A 179 17.51 -5.22 -15.53
N PRO A 180 17.43 -5.77 -14.30
CA PRO A 180 18.22 -5.29 -13.17
C PRO A 180 19.70 -5.68 -13.30
N ASP A 181 20.53 -5.02 -12.51
CA ASP A 181 21.95 -5.29 -12.33
C ASP A 181 22.21 -5.95 -10.96
N VAL A 182 21.40 -5.62 -9.96
CA VAL A 182 21.41 -6.21 -8.62
C VAL A 182 20.00 -6.60 -8.23
N VAL A 183 19.83 -7.81 -7.69
CA VAL A 183 18.56 -8.31 -7.17
C VAL A 183 18.78 -8.85 -5.76
N VAL A 184 17.90 -8.46 -4.83
CA VAL A 184 17.87 -9.02 -3.49
C VAL A 184 16.51 -9.64 -3.21
N PHE A 185 16.53 -10.82 -2.55
CA PHE A 185 15.33 -11.48 -2.10
C PHE A 185 15.34 -11.67 -0.58
N GLN A 186 14.18 -11.50 0.05
CA GLN A 186 13.88 -11.86 1.41
C GLN A 186 12.93 -13.06 1.40
N GLU A 187 12.89 -13.81 2.50
CA GLU A 187 12.13 -15.09 2.62
C GLU A 187 12.45 -16.08 1.49
N ALA A 188 13.66 -16.08 0.98
CA ALA A 188 14.10 -16.94 -0.11
C ALA A 188 14.50 -18.34 0.39
N PHE A 189 13.66 -18.97 1.20
CA PHE A 189 13.92 -20.30 1.76
C PHE A 189 13.84 -21.41 0.69
N GLY A 190 14.73 -22.41 0.81
CA GLY A 190 14.75 -23.57 -0.09
C GLY A 190 15.32 -23.27 -1.48
N ASP A 191 15.64 -24.30 -2.26
CA ASP A 191 16.11 -24.17 -3.63
C ASP A 191 14.94 -24.12 -4.61
N HIS A 192 14.97 -23.17 -5.52
CA HIS A 192 13.99 -23.08 -6.58
C HIS A 192 14.67 -23.06 -7.96
N ARG A 193 14.29 -24.01 -8.83
CA ARG A 193 14.91 -24.15 -10.16
C ARG A 193 14.87 -22.83 -10.97
N LEU A 194 13.77 -22.10 -10.90
CA LEU A 194 13.63 -20.82 -11.62
C LEU A 194 14.60 -19.75 -11.12
N VAL A 195 15.12 -19.83 -9.90
CA VAL A 195 16.14 -18.90 -9.39
C VAL A 195 17.45 -19.13 -10.14
N ALA A 196 17.84 -20.40 -10.33
CA ALA A 196 19.04 -20.73 -11.11
C ALA A 196 18.91 -20.30 -12.57
N ASP A 197 17.72 -20.46 -13.17
CA ASP A 197 17.45 -20.04 -14.54
C ASP A 197 17.47 -18.48 -14.67
N LEU A 198 16.87 -17.76 -13.72
CA LEU A 198 16.84 -16.29 -13.71
C LEU A 198 18.25 -15.68 -13.60
N PHE A 199 19.08 -16.27 -12.76
CA PHE A 199 20.43 -15.75 -12.46
C PHE A 199 21.54 -16.54 -13.17
N ALA A 200 21.23 -17.21 -14.29
CA ALA A 200 22.24 -17.88 -15.10
C ALA A 200 23.31 -16.88 -15.54
N GLY A 201 24.58 -17.16 -15.19
CA GLY A 201 25.71 -16.28 -15.46
C GLY A 201 25.87 -15.07 -14.53
N TRP A 202 25.06 -14.98 -13.46
CA TRP A 202 25.24 -13.99 -12.40
C TRP A 202 26.08 -14.53 -11.24
N HIS A 203 26.56 -13.61 -10.41
CA HIS A 203 27.16 -13.93 -9.12
C HIS A 203 26.07 -13.91 -8.06
N VAL A 204 25.87 -15.03 -7.35
CA VAL A 204 24.78 -15.20 -6.38
C VAL A 204 25.37 -15.59 -5.04
N LEU A 205 25.00 -14.86 -4.01
CA LEU A 205 25.20 -15.23 -2.61
C LEU A 205 23.85 -15.57 -1.99
N ARG A 206 23.85 -16.60 -1.16
CA ARG A 206 22.68 -17.04 -0.43
C ARG A 206 23.04 -17.43 0.98
N GLU A 207 22.28 -16.94 1.94
CA GLU A 207 22.44 -17.23 3.35
C GLU A 207 21.07 -17.18 4.03
N GLU A 208 20.67 -18.27 4.70
CA GLU A 208 19.38 -18.38 5.35
C GLU A 208 18.20 -17.99 4.40
N GLU A 209 17.48 -16.96 4.76
CA GLU A 209 16.36 -16.42 3.99
C GLU A 209 16.76 -15.34 2.95
N TYR A 210 18.04 -15.01 2.88
CA TYR A 210 18.54 -13.92 2.04
C TYR A 210 19.20 -14.43 0.76
N LEU A 211 18.93 -13.73 -0.35
CA LEU A 211 19.65 -13.90 -1.60
C LEU A 211 20.08 -12.54 -2.12
N VAL A 212 21.33 -12.44 -2.56
CA VAL A 212 21.89 -11.31 -3.29
C VAL A 212 22.46 -11.83 -4.59
N ALA A 213 21.92 -11.35 -5.71
CA ALA A 213 22.39 -11.65 -7.05
C ALA A 213 22.88 -10.36 -7.74
N SER A 214 24.01 -10.44 -8.42
CA SER A 214 24.61 -9.30 -9.14
C SER A 214 25.24 -9.75 -10.45
N ARG A 215 25.27 -8.84 -11.43
CA ARG A 215 26.03 -9.05 -12.67
C ARG A 215 27.53 -9.01 -12.44
N TRP A 216 27.98 -8.46 -11.31
CA TRP A 216 29.39 -8.36 -10.93
C TRP A 216 29.71 -9.26 -9.74
N PRO A 217 31.00 -9.62 -9.53
CA PRO A 217 31.38 -10.45 -8.39
C PRO A 217 30.89 -9.89 -7.07
N VAL A 218 30.39 -10.77 -6.20
CA VAL A 218 29.89 -10.44 -4.88
C VAL A 218 30.67 -11.17 -3.80
N GLU A 219 30.91 -10.49 -2.68
CA GLU A 219 31.56 -11.05 -1.49
C GLU A 219 30.65 -10.89 -0.27
N LYS A 220 30.56 -11.91 0.55
CA LYS A 220 29.86 -11.83 1.83
C LYS A 220 30.59 -10.86 2.76
N LEU A 221 29.86 -9.89 3.31
CA LEU A 221 30.33 -9.05 4.42
C LEU A 221 29.88 -9.61 5.76
N GLY A 222 28.60 -10.00 5.88
CA GLY A 222 28.09 -10.58 7.11
C GLY A 222 26.61 -10.94 7.08
N LEU A 223 26.19 -11.64 8.14
CA LEU A 223 24.80 -11.92 8.47
C LEU A 223 24.50 -11.30 9.83
N CYS A 224 23.44 -10.54 9.96
CA CYS A 224 23.04 -9.85 11.18
C CYS A 224 21.97 -10.63 11.92
N GLU A 225 22.29 -11.07 13.14
CA GLU A 225 21.28 -11.57 14.07
C GLU A 225 20.57 -10.38 14.72
N SER A 226 19.25 -10.49 14.88
CA SER A 226 18.48 -9.46 15.55
C SER A 226 18.85 -9.36 17.02
N ALA A 227 19.07 -8.14 17.50
CA ALA A 227 19.38 -7.89 18.90
C ALA A 227 18.19 -8.22 19.85
N THR A 228 16.98 -8.37 19.32
CA THR A 228 15.75 -8.43 20.13
C THR A 228 14.77 -9.53 19.73
N PHE A 229 14.98 -10.16 18.58
CA PHE A 229 14.14 -11.27 18.06
C PHE A 229 15.05 -12.45 17.75
N ASP A 230 14.56 -13.67 17.97
CA ASP A 230 15.28 -14.91 17.66
C ASP A 230 15.22 -15.19 16.13
N ARG A 231 15.93 -14.36 15.36
CA ARG A 231 16.03 -14.44 13.90
C ARG A 231 17.15 -13.57 13.36
N ASN A 232 17.58 -13.85 12.11
CA ASN A 232 18.39 -12.90 11.35
C ASN A 232 17.53 -11.74 10.83
N CYS A 233 18.09 -10.54 10.72
CA CYS A 233 17.37 -9.32 10.31
C CYS A 233 18.00 -8.60 9.12
N ALA A 234 19.24 -8.94 8.74
CA ALA A 234 19.88 -8.42 7.54
C ALA A 234 21.03 -9.30 7.06
N TYR A 235 21.34 -9.19 5.78
CA TYR A 235 22.50 -9.80 5.13
C TYR A 235 23.26 -8.77 4.32
N ALA A 236 24.57 -8.61 4.53
CA ALA A 236 25.40 -7.64 3.82
C ALA A 236 26.34 -8.33 2.83
N ALA A 237 26.45 -7.75 1.63
CA ALA A 237 27.36 -8.16 0.59
C ALA A 237 28.08 -6.94 -0.02
N ARG A 238 29.31 -7.14 -0.47
CA ARG A 238 30.07 -6.19 -1.30
C ARG A 238 29.95 -6.60 -2.75
N VAL A 239 29.54 -5.68 -3.59
CA VAL A 239 29.53 -5.83 -5.06
C VAL A 239 30.80 -5.20 -5.61
N LYS A 240 31.58 -5.97 -6.37
CA LYS A 240 32.83 -5.53 -7.03
C LYS A 240 32.51 -4.96 -8.40
N HIS A 241 32.14 -3.70 -8.44
CA HIS A 241 31.81 -3.02 -9.67
C HIS A 241 33.07 -2.39 -10.30
N PRO A 242 33.26 -2.45 -11.66
CA PRO A 242 34.46 -1.91 -12.32
C PRO A 242 34.74 -0.42 -12.08
N GLN A 243 33.71 0.37 -11.76
CA GLN A 243 33.84 1.81 -11.50
C GLN A 243 33.94 2.16 -10.01
N GLY A 244 33.89 1.18 -9.12
CA GLY A 244 33.96 1.35 -7.66
C GLY A 244 33.05 0.35 -6.95
N ASP A 245 33.58 -0.27 -5.90
CA ASP A 245 32.84 -1.22 -5.09
C ASP A 245 31.79 -0.52 -4.24
N PHE A 246 30.71 -1.24 -3.91
CA PHE A 246 29.65 -0.76 -3.03
C PHE A 246 29.10 -1.88 -2.14
N ALA A 247 28.48 -1.50 -1.04
CA ALA A 247 27.82 -2.40 -0.11
C ALA A 247 26.33 -2.50 -0.39
N VAL A 248 25.79 -3.71 -0.30
CA VAL A 248 24.35 -4.01 -0.36
C VAL A 248 23.94 -4.62 0.97
N GLY A 249 23.07 -3.95 1.71
CA GLY A 249 22.38 -4.48 2.88
C GLY A 249 21.00 -5.00 2.46
N ASN A 250 20.82 -6.32 2.45
CA ASN A 250 19.53 -6.97 2.23
C ASN A 250 18.83 -7.10 3.58
N ILE A 251 17.74 -6.34 3.79
CA ILE A 251 17.09 -6.16 5.08
C ILE A 251 15.74 -6.88 5.11
N HIS A 252 15.44 -7.53 6.25
CA HIS A 252 14.13 -8.06 6.55
C HIS A 252 13.87 -7.95 8.05
N PHE A 253 13.13 -6.91 8.49
CA PHE A 253 12.84 -6.68 9.90
C PHE A 253 11.58 -7.39 10.39
N ALA A 254 11.46 -7.49 11.73
CA ALA A 254 10.28 -8.05 12.37
C ALA A 254 9.01 -7.25 12.03
N THR A 255 7.93 -7.96 11.68
CA THR A 255 6.67 -7.34 11.30
C THR A 255 5.94 -6.68 12.48
N ALA A 256 5.34 -5.52 12.27
CA ALA A 256 4.48 -4.85 13.25
C ALA A 256 3.19 -5.63 13.57
N ARG A 257 2.79 -6.56 12.70
CA ARG A 257 1.54 -7.32 12.80
C ARG A 257 1.36 -8.01 14.16
N PHE A 258 2.42 -8.58 14.73
CA PHE A 258 2.32 -9.31 15.99
C PHE A 258 2.00 -8.39 17.18
N GLY A 259 2.55 -7.17 17.21
CA GLY A 259 2.18 -6.16 18.20
C GLY A 259 0.74 -5.68 18.01
N LEU A 260 0.33 -5.39 16.77
CA LEU A 260 -1.03 -4.93 16.45
C LEU A 260 -2.11 -5.97 16.78
N GLN A 261 -1.84 -7.26 16.63
CA GLN A 261 -2.77 -8.34 16.97
C GLN A 261 -3.09 -8.41 18.47
N ARG A 262 -2.29 -7.78 19.33
CA ARG A 262 -2.55 -7.67 20.77
C ARG A 262 -3.64 -6.64 21.10
N LEU A 263 -4.01 -5.76 20.17
CA LEU A 263 -5.06 -4.76 20.36
C LEU A 263 -6.48 -5.35 20.18
N SER A 264 -6.88 -6.26 21.06
CA SER A 264 -8.30 -6.66 21.16
C SER A 264 -9.08 -5.65 22.00
N PRO A 265 -10.43 -5.52 21.84
CA PRO A 265 -11.22 -4.58 22.65
C PRO A 265 -11.02 -4.76 24.16
N ARG A 266 -10.94 -6.01 24.63
CA ARG A 266 -10.68 -6.31 26.04
C ARG A 266 -9.27 -5.89 26.48
N ALA A 267 -8.26 -6.19 25.65
CA ALA A 267 -6.88 -5.85 25.95
C ALA A 267 -6.65 -4.33 25.95
N ILE A 268 -7.34 -3.58 25.09
CA ILE A 268 -7.33 -2.11 25.09
C ILE A 268 -7.93 -1.58 26.39
N LEU A 269 -9.10 -2.09 26.83
CA LEU A 269 -9.77 -1.64 28.05
C LEU A 269 -8.95 -1.93 29.32
N THR A 270 -8.18 -3.01 29.34
CA THR A 270 -7.30 -3.36 30.48
C THR A 270 -5.93 -2.72 30.42
N GLY A 271 -5.56 -2.06 29.30
CA GLY A 271 -4.24 -1.47 29.08
C GLY A 271 -3.17 -2.46 28.65
N VAL A 272 -3.40 -3.77 28.74
CA VAL A 272 -2.41 -4.81 28.40
C VAL A 272 -2.04 -4.79 26.92
N GLY A 273 -3.02 -4.63 26.01
CA GLY A 273 -2.74 -4.59 24.58
C GLY A 273 -1.88 -3.40 24.14
N PRO A 274 -2.18 -2.16 24.59
CA PRO A 274 -1.30 -1.01 24.38
C PRO A 274 0.12 -1.20 24.92
N GLU A 275 0.28 -1.81 26.10
CA GLU A 275 1.61 -2.10 26.69
C GLU A 275 2.40 -3.11 25.85
N GLU A 276 1.79 -4.25 25.48
CA GLU A 276 2.42 -5.27 24.61
C GLU A 276 2.79 -4.71 23.22
N LEU A 277 1.95 -3.84 22.65
CA LEU A 277 2.29 -3.17 21.40
C LEU A 277 3.48 -2.22 21.59
N SER A 278 3.51 -1.45 22.66
CA SER A 278 4.61 -0.52 22.95
C SER A 278 5.94 -1.26 23.17
N GLU A 279 5.91 -2.38 23.89
CA GLU A 279 7.07 -3.25 24.05
C GLU A 279 7.57 -3.78 22.69
N HIS A 280 6.65 -4.26 21.85
CA HIS A 280 7.00 -4.74 20.53
C HIS A 280 7.61 -3.65 19.64
N ILE A 281 7.12 -2.41 19.73
CA ILE A 281 7.67 -1.23 19.04
C ILE A 281 9.10 -0.97 19.51
N THR A 282 9.34 -0.93 20.82
CA THR A 282 10.68 -0.71 21.40
C THR A 282 11.68 -1.78 20.92
N ARG A 283 11.26 -3.04 20.86
CA ARG A 283 12.11 -4.12 20.36
C ARG A 283 12.45 -3.95 18.89
N ARG A 284 11.50 -3.53 18.05
CA ARG A 284 11.73 -3.25 16.62
C ARG A 284 12.66 -2.05 16.40
N GLU A 285 12.52 -1.02 17.21
CA GLU A 285 13.41 0.13 17.19
C GLU A 285 14.86 -0.28 17.54
N ALA A 286 15.03 -1.07 18.58
CA ALA A 286 16.35 -1.59 18.95
C ALA A 286 16.94 -2.50 17.84
N GLU A 287 16.13 -3.35 17.20
CA GLU A 287 16.56 -4.15 16.04
C GLU A 287 17.06 -3.24 14.89
N ALA A 288 16.29 -2.22 14.52
CA ALA A 288 16.62 -1.33 13.42
C ALA A 288 17.91 -0.52 13.68
N LEU A 289 18.04 0.06 14.87
CA LEU A 289 19.23 0.83 15.27
C LEU A 289 20.50 -0.04 15.33
N ALA A 290 20.41 -1.24 15.93
CA ALA A 290 21.53 -2.18 15.98
C ALA A 290 21.94 -2.64 14.58
N THR A 291 20.98 -2.95 13.71
CA THR A 291 21.26 -3.34 12.33
C THR A 291 21.91 -2.20 11.54
N ARG A 292 21.44 -0.96 11.74
CA ARG A 292 22.06 0.21 11.09
C ARG A 292 23.51 0.38 11.51
N THR A 293 23.80 0.30 12.80
CA THR A 293 25.17 0.36 13.33
C THR A 293 26.04 -0.74 12.73
N TRP A 294 25.55 -1.97 12.71
CA TRP A 294 26.25 -3.11 12.12
C TRP A 294 26.53 -2.91 10.62
N LEU A 295 25.59 -2.37 9.84
CA LEU A 295 25.82 -2.05 8.42
C LEU A 295 26.88 -1.01 8.24
N GLU A 296 26.93 0.05 9.07
CA GLU A 296 27.96 1.10 9.00
C GLU A 296 29.35 0.55 9.30
N GLU A 297 29.48 -0.32 10.29
CA GLU A 297 30.74 -0.97 10.62
C GLU A 297 31.26 -1.85 9.47
N LEU A 298 30.37 -2.54 8.76
CA LEU A 298 30.75 -3.44 7.67
C LEU A 298 31.04 -2.71 6.35
N ARG A 299 30.21 -1.71 6.00
CA ARG A 299 30.41 -0.97 4.74
C ARG A 299 31.67 -0.11 4.77
N ARG A 300 32.09 0.36 5.95
CA ARG A 300 33.19 1.33 6.11
C ARG A 300 32.94 2.55 5.21
N ASP A 301 33.85 2.78 4.24
CA ASP A 301 33.78 3.90 3.29
C ASP A 301 33.07 3.52 1.97
N LEU A 302 32.45 2.33 1.88
CA LEU A 302 31.73 1.92 0.67
C LEU A 302 30.37 2.62 0.59
N PRO A 303 29.97 3.12 -0.59
CA PRO A 303 28.61 3.55 -0.85
C PRO A 303 27.61 2.43 -0.49
N LEU A 304 26.49 2.78 0.18
CA LEU A 304 25.53 1.83 0.70
C LEU A 304 24.23 1.83 -0.11
N LEU A 305 23.75 0.63 -0.45
CA LEU A 305 22.40 0.35 -0.84
C LEU A 305 21.75 -0.50 0.26
N ALA A 306 20.89 0.09 1.11
CA ALA A 306 20.08 -0.62 2.10
C ALA A 306 18.70 -0.92 1.49
N VAL A 307 18.45 -2.19 1.20
CA VAL A 307 17.33 -2.61 0.34
C VAL A 307 16.61 -3.79 0.96
N GLY A 308 15.29 -3.81 0.92
CA GLY A 308 14.56 -4.98 1.42
C GLY A 308 13.18 -4.67 1.98
N ASP A 309 12.65 -5.64 2.72
CA ASP A 309 11.43 -5.55 3.51
C ASP A 309 11.76 -5.03 4.92
N PHE A 310 11.62 -3.74 5.10
CA PHE A 310 11.84 -3.12 6.41
C PHE A 310 10.67 -3.36 7.37
N ASN A 311 9.54 -3.84 6.87
CA ASN A 311 8.29 -3.95 7.65
C ASN A 311 7.89 -2.64 8.37
N MET A 312 8.40 -1.51 7.89
CA MET A 312 8.16 -0.16 8.42
C MET A 312 7.68 0.75 7.28
N PRO A 313 6.53 1.39 7.42
CA PRO A 313 6.10 2.43 6.47
C PRO A 313 7.08 3.59 6.44
N VAL A 314 7.10 4.34 5.34
CA VAL A 314 7.95 5.53 5.20
C VAL A 314 7.66 6.60 6.27
N GLU A 315 6.48 6.58 6.85
CA GLU A 315 6.06 7.46 7.94
C GLU A 315 6.43 6.94 9.34
N SER A 316 7.12 5.80 9.42
CA SER A 316 7.58 5.21 10.68
C SER A 316 8.70 6.04 11.29
N ASN A 317 8.53 6.41 12.56
CA ASN A 317 9.57 7.08 13.33
C ASN A 317 10.79 6.16 13.58
N ILE A 318 10.57 4.85 13.59
CA ILE A 318 11.65 3.87 13.71
C ILE A 318 12.52 3.91 12.44
N LEU A 319 11.90 3.93 11.25
CA LEU A 319 12.63 4.03 9.99
C LEU A 319 13.44 5.33 9.93
N GLU A 320 12.81 6.45 10.30
CA GLU A 320 13.45 7.76 10.34
C GLU A 320 14.62 7.79 11.34
N SER A 321 14.44 7.25 12.55
CA SER A 321 15.48 7.23 13.58
C SER A 321 16.71 6.40 13.20
N ALA A 322 16.50 5.28 12.48
CA ALA A 322 17.58 4.35 12.14
C ALA A 322 18.21 4.63 10.77
N PHE A 323 17.43 5.13 9.80
CA PHE A 323 17.83 5.24 8.39
C PHE A 323 17.46 6.59 7.76
N GLY A 324 17.05 7.58 8.55
CA GLY A 324 16.60 8.89 8.04
C GLY A 324 17.69 9.74 7.39
N ASP A 325 18.95 9.38 7.58
CA ASP A 325 20.10 9.96 6.89
C ASP A 325 20.33 9.36 5.48
N LEU A 326 19.65 8.26 5.14
CA LEU A 326 19.70 7.68 3.80
C LEU A 326 18.55 8.22 2.92
N HIS A 327 18.83 8.37 1.65
CA HIS A 327 17.87 8.82 0.65
C HIS A 327 16.91 7.70 0.24
N ASN A 328 15.60 7.91 0.39
CA ASN A 328 14.60 6.94 -0.03
C ASN A 328 14.26 7.11 -1.52
N ALA A 329 14.64 6.13 -2.33
CA ALA A 329 14.52 6.22 -3.78
C ALA A 329 13.08 6.46 -4.27
N PHE A 330 12.07 5.81 -3.68
CA PHE A 330 10.69 6.03 -4.10
C PHE A 330 10.17 7.40 -3.64
N THR A 331 10.59 7.89 -2.48
CA THR A 331 10.19 9.22 -2.00
C THR A 331 10.74 10.31 -2.92
N GLU A 332 11.96 10.16 -3.42
CA GLU A 332 12.61 11.17 -4.28
C GLU A 332 12.26 11.07 -5.75
N ALA A 333 12.10 9.85 -6.29
CA ALA A 333 11.91 9.65 -7.73
C ALA A 333 10.68 8.82 -8.11
N GLY A 334 9.92 8.31 -7.14
CA GLY A 334 8.69 7.56 -7.41
C GLY A 334 7.47 8.44 -7.52
N LEU A 335 6.42 7.93 -8.17
CA LEU A 335 5.13 8.60 -8.31
C LEU A 335 4.01 7.75 -7.72
N GLY A 336 3.11 8.38 -6.95
CA GLY A 336 1.96 7.74 -6.34
C GLY A 336 2.21 7.30 -4.90
N TYR A 337 1.46 6.33 -4.42
CA TYR A 337 1.57 5.87 -3.02
C TYR A 337 2.70 4.86 -2.80
N GLY A 338 3.08 4.13 -3.84
CA GLY A 338 4.15 3.13 -3.76
C GLY A 338 3.86 1.98 -2.79
N TYR A 339 2.61 1.70 -2.49
CA TYR A 339 2.24 0.65 -1.53
C TYR A 339 2.69 -0.72 -2.00
N THR A 340 3.35 -1.47 -1.11
CA THR A 340 3.92 -2.78 -1.40
C THR A 340 3.23 -3.90 -0.64
N ALA A 341 2.75 -3.67 0.58
CA ALA A 341 2.16 -4.69 1.44
C ALA A 341 0.95 -4.17 2.24
N PRO A 342 0.11 -5.12 2.78
CA PRO A 342 -0.02 -6.49 2.32
C PRO A 342 -0.71 -6.53 0.96
N ASN A 343 -0.16 -7.35 0.05
CA ASN A 343 -0.72 -7.52 -1.28
C ASN A 343 -1.54 -8.79 -1.28
N LYS A 344 -2.44 -9.29 -1.18
CA LYS A 344 -3.20 -10.54 -1.09
C LYS A 344 -2.74 -11.45 0.05
N THR A 345 -3.44 -11.38 1.14
CA THR A 345 -3.30 -12.33 2.24
C THR A 345 -4.59 -13.16 2.41
N ARG A 346 -4.53 -14.19 3.26
CA ARG A 346 -5.71 -14.98 3.62
C ARG A 346 -6.82 -14.14 4.25
N THR A 347 -6.44 -13.14 5.06
CA THR A 347 -7.37 -12.22 5.75
C THR A 347 -7.72 -10.99 4.93
N TRP A 348 -6.94 -10.67 3.91
CA TRP A 348 -7.13 -9.56 2.97
C TRP A 348 -7.04 -10.08 1.54
N PRO A 349 -8.12 -10.61 0.97
CA PRO A 349 -8.10 -11.25 -0.36
C PRO A 349 -7.95 -10.27 -1.53
N MET A 350 -7.99 -8.96 -1.27
CA MET A 350 -7.85 -7.92 -2.29
C MET A 350 -6.38 -7.64 -2.62
N HIS A 351 -6.08 -7.40 -3.90
CA HIS A 351 -4.75 -6.98 -4.36
C HIS A 351 -4.56 -5.46 -4.23
N THR A 352 -4.89 -4.93 -3.04
CA THR A 352 -4.83 -3.50 -2.74
C THR A 352 -3.97 -3.26 -1.50
N PRO A 353 -2.64 -3.25 -1.64
CA PRO A 353 -1.75 -2.93 -0.53
C PRO A 353 -2.06 -1.52 0.00
N TRP A 354 -1.76 -1.30 1.27
CA TRP A 354 -2.03 -0.01 1.92
C TRP A 354 -0.82 0.61 2.62
N SER A 355 0.34 -0.06 2.57
CA SER A 355 1.56 0.41 3.20
C SER A 355 2.76 0.17 2.30
N ARG A 356 3.69 1.11 2.28
CA ARG A 356 4.99 0.97 1.63
C ARG A 356 6.02 0.62 2.68
N VAL A 357 6.34 -0.68 2.79
CA VAL A 357 7.25 -1.24 3.80
C VAL A 357 8.53 -1.81 3.19
N ASP A 358 8.55 -1.98 1.88
CA ASP A 358 9.73 -2.36 1.11
C ASP A 358 10.38 -1.10 0.56
N HIS A 359 11.69 -0.95 0.78
CA HIS A 359 12.42 0.27 0.44
C HIS A 359 13.71 -0.02 -0.29
N VAL A 360 14.15 0.96 -1.09
CA VAL A 360 15.52 1.12 -1.58
C VAL A 360 16.02 2.42 -1.00
N LEU A 361 16.91 2.32 -0.03
CA LEU A 361 17.57 3.45 0.63
C LEU A 361 19.03 3.50 0.19
N VAL A 362 19.52 4.68 -0.08
CA VAL A 362 20.88 4.88 -0.60
C VAL A 362 21.64 5.95 0.21
N SER A 363 22.93 5.79 0.37
CA SER A 363 23.78 6.80 0.99
C SER A 363 24.05 7.98 0.06
N ASP A 364 24.58 9.08 0.57
CA ASP A 364 24.75 10.37 -0.12
C ASP A 364 25.55 10.31 -1.43
N GLU A 365 26.39 9.26 -1.59
CA GLU A 365 27.23 9.10 -2.77
C GLU A 365 26.44 8.71 -4.04
N TRP A 366 25.19 8.25 -3.88
CA TRP A 366 24.35 7.82 -4.98
C TRP A 366 23.48 8.96 -5.51
N THR A 367 23.22 8.93 -6.81
CA THR A 367 22.18 9.78 -7.44
C THR A 367 20.98 8.93 -7.79
N ILE A 368 19.78 9.31 -7.32
CA ILE A 368 18.54 8.59 -7.64
C ILE A 368 17.95 9.12 -8.94
N HIS A 369 17.75 8.25 -9.93
CA HIS A 369 17.20 8.62 -11.24
C HIS A 369 15.74 8.23 -11.40
N ALA A 370 15.35 7.07 -10.89
CA ALA A 370 13.97 6.57 -10.99
C ALA A 370 13.72 5.51 -9.92
N ALA A 371 12.48 5.40 -9.48
CA ALA A 371 12.05 4.32 -8.58
C ALA A 371 10.59 3.96 -8.84
N GLY A 372 10.23 2.72 -8.50
CA GLY A 372 8.86 2.25 -8.66
C GLY A 372 8.59 0.97 -7.90
N THR A 373 7.33 0.55 -7.97
CA THR A 373 6.86 -0.74 -7.44
C THR A 373 6.40 -1.63 -8.58
N GLY A 374 6.52 -2.94 -8.41
CA GLY A 374 6.02 -3.91 -9.37
C GLY A 374 4.51 -4.13 -9.29
N ALA A 375 4.04 -5.01 -10.17
CA ALA A 375 2.66 -5.47 -10.20
C ALA A 375 2.37 -6.44 -9.04
N ALA A 376 1.09 -6.77 -8.85
CA ALA A 376 0.66 -7.83 -7.95
C ALA A 376 0.92 -9.19 -8.63
N ASN A 377 1.97 -9.89 -8.24
CA ASN A 377 2.45 -11.13 -8.86
C ASN A 377 2.32 -12.36 -7.95
N GLY A 378 1.37 -12.36 -7.03
CA GLY A 378 1.02 -13.48 -6.17
C GLY A 378 1.69 -13.48 -4.79
N SER A 379 2.77 -12.75 -4.56
CA SER A 379 3.33 -12.51 -3.22
C SER A 379 2.42 -11.60 -2.40
N ASP A 380 2.48 -11.68 -1.08
CA ASP A 380 1.86 -10.71 -0.18
C ASP A 380 2.63 -9.37 -0.14
N HIS A 381 3.78 -9.28 -0.82
CA HIS A 381 4.50 -8.06 -1.15
C HIS A 381 4.58 -7.83 -2.66
N LYS A 382 4.66 -6.57 -3.08
CA LYS A 382 5.09 -6.17 -4.41
C LYS A 382 6.60 -5.94 -4.39
N LEU A 383 7.29 -6.28 -5.46
CA LEU A 383 8.68 -5.90 -5.60
C LEU A 383 8.83 -4.38 -5.67
N VAL A 384 10.01 -3.89 -5.27
CA VAL A 384 10.43 -2.51 -5.44
C VAL A 384 11.70 -2.45 -6.29
N TRP A 385 11.86 -1.35 -7.03
CA TRP A 385 13.04 -1.14 -7.85
C TRP A 385 13.48 0.32 -7.82
N ALA A 386 14.76 0.54 -8.02
CA ALA A 386 15.33 1.86 -8.24
C ALA A 386 16.43 1.81 -9.30
N THR A 387 16.58 2.89 -10.06
CA THR A 387 17.74 3.17 -10.92
C THR A 387 18.55 4.26 -10.25
N VAL A 388 19.80 3.95 -9.93
CA VAL A 388 20.70 4.86 -9.21
C VAL A 388 21.99 5.06 -10.00
N GLY A 389 22.49 6.28 -10.03
CA GLY A 389 23.77 6.62 -10.61
C GLY A 389 24.91 6.16 -9.73
N LEU A 390 25.92 5.55 -10.33
CA LEU A 390 27.12 5.15 -9.59
C LEU A 390 27.82 6.36 -9.01
N PRO A 391 28.39 6.23 -7.79
CA PRO A 391 29.23 7.26 -7.23
C PRO A 391 30.35 7.61 -8.21
N THR A 392 30.52 8.90 -8.47
CA THR A 392 31.70 9.36 -9.21
C THR A 392 32.91 9.16 -8.32
N ALA A 393 33.93 8.49 -8.84
CA ALA A 393 35.20 8.37 -8.13
C ALA A 393 35.69 9.78 -7.72
N PRO A 394 36.18 9.97 -6.48
CA PRO A 394 36.67 11.25 -6.02
C PRO A 394 37.86 11.78 -6.83
#